data_5812de013c33b7cfe375f6597d6129d1
#
_entry.id   5812de013c33b7cfe375f6597d6129d1
#
_cell.length_a   1.000
_cell.length_b   1.000
_cell.length_c   1.000
_cell.angle_alpha   90.00
_cell.angle_beta   90.00
_cell.angle_gamma   90.00
#
_symmetry.space_group_name_H-M   'P 1'
#
loop_
_entity.id
_entity.type
_entity.pdbx_description
1 polymer ?
#
loop_
_entity_poly.entity_id
_entity_poly.type
_entity_poly.pdbx_seq_one_letter_code
_entity_poly.pdbx_strand_id
1 'polypeptide(L)'
;SALWGLSLTISMLVVAVISPFLGALADYSGRKKTLLFVMTAISIVFTGLLFLVEKGDIFIGMLFFIIAEIGYRSGQVFYNSLLVDVADKDEIAKVSGNGWAIGSVGGIVCLLVVLVLIQLNPGNPFYIRLSLVITAVFYALFAIPAFLWIKEQHRPQKRDGKSLFKVAIER
;
A
#
# COMPACT_ATOMS: atom_id res chain seq x y z
N SER A 1 -1.04 21.69 -7.27
CA SER A 1 -2.33 20.97 -7.30
C SER A 1 -2.50 20.12 -8.54
N ALA A 2 -2.30 20.62 -9.77
CA ALA A 2 -2.41 19.81 -10.99
C ALA A 2 -1.37 18.67 -11.05
N LEU A 3 -0.14 18.93 -10.64
CA LEU A 3 0.94 17.95 -10.60
C LEU A 3 0.66 16.80 -9.61
N TRP A 4 0.02 17.11 -8.49
CA TRP A 4 -0.41 16.09 -7.53
C TRP A 4 -1.48 15.15 -8.12
N GLY A 5 -2.49 15.74 -8.79
CA GLY A 5 -3.50 14.97 -9.49
C GLY A 5 -2.91 14.11 -10.62
N LEU A 6 -1.93 14.66 -11.36
CA LEU A 6 -1.21 13.91 -12.40
C LEU A 6 -0.46 12.71 -11.81
N SER A 7 0.25 12.89 -10.70
CA SER A 7 0.98 11.80 -10.03
C SER A 7 0.03 10.68 -9.57
N LEU A 8 -1.12 11.03 -9.00
CA LEU A 8 -2.16 10.07 -8.64
C LEU A 8 -2.69 9.32 -9.86
N THR A 9 -2.99 10.03 -10.93
CA THR A 9 -3.52 9.44 -12.17
C THR A 9 -2.52 8.46 -12.77
N ILE A 10 -1.23 8.84 -12.85
CA ILE A 10 -0.17 7.95 -13.35
C ILE A 10 -0.08 6.68 -12.48
N SER A 11 -0.07 6.84 -11.16
CA SER A 11 -0.01 5.69 -10.23
C SER A 11 -1.19 4.75 -10.42
N MET A 12 -2.41 5.30 -10.54
CA MET A 12 -3.62 4.51 -10.75
C MET A 12 -3.60 3.75 -12.07
N LEU A 13 -3.17 4.40 -13.15
CA LEU A 13 -3.07 3.76 -14.48
C LEU A 13 -2.05 2.63 -14.46
N VAL A 14 -0.87 2.86 -13.87
CA VAL A 14 0.16 1.83 -13.74
C VAL A 14 -0.39 0.64 -12.97
N VAL A 15 -1.01 0.86 -11.81
CA VAL A 15 -1.57 -0.23 -11.00
C VAL A 15 -2.72 -0.93 -11.71
N ALA A 16 -3.59 -0.22 -12.41
CA ALA A 16 -4.68 -0.84 -13.18
C ALA A 16 -4.13 -1.82 -14.22
N VAL A 17 -3.04 -1.45 -14.92
CA VAL A 17 -2.40 -2.32 -15.92
C VAL A 17 -1.70 -3.51 -15.28
N ILE A 18 -1.00 -3.33 -14.15
CA ILE A 18 -0.24 -4.41 -13.52
C ILE A 18 -1.07 -5.28 -12.57
N SER A 19 -2.22 -4.82 -12.12
CA SER A 19 -3.08 -5.51 -11.14
C SER A 19 -3.45 -6.95 -11.54
N PRO A 20 -3.85 -7.26 -12.78
CA PRO A 20 -4.12 -8.64 -13.17
C PRO A 20 -2.88 -9.55 -13.06
N PHE A 21 -1.69 -9.00 -13.37
CA PHE A 21 -0.43 -9.75 -13.25
C PHE A 21 -0.05 -9.98 -11.79
N LEU A 22 -0.27 -8.97 -10.92
CA LEU A 22 -0.04 -9.09 -9.49
C LEU A 22 -0.98 -10.14 -8.87
N GLY A 23 -2.25 -10.16 -9.27
CA GLY A 23 -3.21 -11.18 -8.84
C GLY A 23 -2.79 -12.59 -9.26
N ALA A 24 -2.40 -12.78 -10.52
CA ALA A 24 -1.88 -14.05 -11.00
C ALA A 24 -0.59 -14.46 -10.26
N LEU A 25 0.32 -13.51 -10.04
CA LEU A 25 1.56 -13.75 -9.27
C LEU A 25 1.25 -14.18 -7.83
N ALA A 26 0.27 -13.56 -7.18
CA ALA A 26 -0.18 -13.93 -5.84
C ALA A 26 -0.62 -15.40 -5.78
N ASP A 27 -1.45 -15.82 -6.72
CA ASP A 27 -2.03 -17.18 -6.73
C ASP A 27 -1.00 -18.28 -7.03
N TYR A 28 -0.03 -17.98 -7.92
CA TYR A 28 0.97 -18.99 -8.33
C TYR A 28 2.23 -19.00 -7.47
N SER A 29 2.59 -17.91 -6.82
CA SER A 29 3.83 -17.85 -6.02
C SER A 29 3.72 -18.61 -4.70
N GLY A 30 2.51 -18.73 -4.14
CA GLY A 30 2.31 -19.23 -2.78
C GLY A 30 2.99 -18.39 -1.70
N ARG A 31 3.41 -17.15 -2.05
CA ARG A 31 4.14 -16.21 -1.17
C ARG A 31 3.44 -14.86 -1.07
N LYS A 32 2.13 -14.88 -0.91
CA LYS A 32 1.30 -13.66 -0.85
C LYS A 32 1.74 -12.71 0.24
N LYS A 33 2.05 -13.24 1.42
CA LYS A 33 2.53 -12.46 2.57
C LYS A 33 3.87 -11.79 2.30
N THR A 34 4.81 -12.47 1.65
CA THR A 34 6.11 -11.89 1.27
C THR A 34 5.93 -10.77 0.25
N LEU A 35 5.05 -10.97 -0.75
CA LEU A 35 4.74 -9.95 -1.75
C LEU A 35 4.07 -8.72 -1.12
N LEU A 36 3.11 -8.94 -0.22
CA LEU A 36 2.50 -7.88 0.58
C LEU A 36 3.56 -7.10 1.37
N PHE A 37 4.49 -7.81 2.04
CA PHE A 37 5.56 -7.17 2.81
C PHE A 37 6.45 -6.29 1.94
N VAL A 38 6.89 -6.79 0.78
CA VAL A 38 7.75 -6.03 -0.14
C VAL A 38 7.03 -4.75 -0.62
N MET A 39 5.77 -4.85 -1.02
CA MET A 39 5.00 -3.68 -1.49
C MET A 39 4.73 -2.67 -0.37
N THR A 40 4.43 -3.16 0.83
CA THR A 40 4.28 -2.31 2.03
C THR A 40 5.59 -1.61 2.38
N ALA A 41 6.72 -2.33 2.36
CA ALA A 41 8.04 -1.75 2.61
C ALA A 41 8.39 -0.66 1.59
N ILE A 42 8.15 -0.90 0.30
CA ILE A 42 8.34 0.10 -0.76
C ILE A 42 7.51 1.35 -0.44
N SER A 43 6.22 1.19 -0.12
CA SER A 43 5.34 2.32 0.19
C SER A 43 5.85 3.12 1.40
N ILE A 44 6.23 2.45 2.49
CA ILE A 44 6.74 3.09 3.71
C ILE A 44 8.04 3.84 3.44
N VAL A 45 9.00 3.20 2.78
CA VAL A 45 10.31 3.80 2.49
C VAL A 45 10.15 5.04 1.61
N PHE A 46 9.42 4.95 0.50
CA PHE A 46 9.25 6.07 -0.41
C PHE A 46 8.38 7.19 0.18
N THR A 47 7.41 6.88 1.05
CA THR A 47 6.70 7.90 1.83
C THR A 47 7.65 8.62 2.79
N GLY A 48 8.53 7.91 3.47
CA GLY A 48 9.55 8.49 4.34
C GLY A 48 10.58 9.33 3.57
N LEU A 49 11.01 8.88 2.38
CA LEU A 49 11.94 9.60 1.52
C LEU A 49 11.40 10.95 1.01
N LEU A 50 10.09 11.13 0.97
CA LEU A 50 9.48 12.43 0.66
C LEU A 50 9.92 13.53 1.64
N PHE A 51 10.38 13.18 2.84
CA PHE A 51 10.98 14.15 3.78
C PHE A 51 12.20 14.88 3.19
N LEU A 52 12.97 14.20 2.33
CA LEU A 52 14.19 14.74 1.72
C LEU A 52 13.90 15.71 0.56
N VAL A 53 12.66 15.75 0.09
CA VAL A 53 12.26 16.63 -1.03
C VAL A 53 12.19 18.07 -0.57
N GLU A 54 12.95 18.94 -1.24
CA GLU A 54 13.01 20.37 -0.94
C GLU A 54 12.16 21.20 -1.90
N LYS A 55 12.04 22.49 -1.57
CA LYS A 55 11.30 23.42 -2.42
C LYS A 55 12.00 23.58 -3.77
N GLY A 56 11.38 23.09 -4.82
CA GLY A 56 11.94 23.10 -6.19
C GLY A 56 12.12 21.68 -6.77
N ASP A 57 12.25 20.66 -5.92
CA ASP A 57 12.46 19.25 -6.34
C ASP A 57 11.17 18.55 -6.75
N ILE A 58 10.35 19.23 -7.56
CA ILE A 58 9.00 18.77 -7.93
C ILE A 58 9.06 17.37 -8.56
N PHE A 59 10.02 17.15 -9.46
CA PHE A 59 10.13 15.89 -10.19
C PHE A 59 10.46 14.70 -9.25
N ILE A 60 11.39 14.90 -8.32
CA ILE A 60 11.78 13.88 -7.33
C ILE A 60 10.62 13.60 -6.40
N GLY A 61 9.91 14.66 -5.94
CA GLY A 61 8.72 14.50 -5.11
C GLY A 61 7.61 13.71 -5.81
N MET A 62 7.34 14.01 -7.07
CA MET A 62 6.38 13.26 -7.89
C MET A 62 6.81 11.79 -8.04
N LEU A 63 8.08 11.54 -8.33
CA LEU A 63 8.61 10.18 -8.50
C LEU A 63 8.46 9.36 -7.23
N PHE A 64 8.90 9.88 -6.07
CA PHE A 64 8.78 9.18 -4.80
C PHE A 64 7.33 8.92 -4.42
N PHE A 65 6.45 9.90 -4.65
CA PHE A 65 5.03 9.75 -4.41
C PHE A 65 4.40 8.67 -5.29
N ILE A 66 4.72 8.64 -6.60
CA ILE A 66 4.21 7.63 -7.54
C ILE A 66 4.64 6.24 -7.10
N ILE A 67 5.91 6.05 -6.72
CA ILE A 67 6.41 4.75 -6.27
C ILE A 67 5.74 4.33 -4.96
N ALA A 68 5.60 5.24 -3.99
CA ALA A 68 4.90 4.97 -2.73
C ALA A 68 3.45 4.53 -2.96
N GLU A 69 2.74 5.23 -3.85
CA GLU A 69 1.34 4.96 -4.17
C GLU A 69 1.16 3.64 -4.93
N ILE A 70 2.08 3.32 -5.87
CA ILE A 70 2.09 2.01 -6.55
C ILE A 70 2.33 0.90 -5.53
N GLY A 71 3.27 1.07 -4.59
CA GLY A 71 3.52 0.11 -3.51
C GLY A 71 2.27 -0.12 -2.65
N TYR A 72 1.62 0.96 -2.22
CA TYR A 72 0.41 0.90 -1.41
C TYR A 72 -0.73 0.17 -2.11
N ARG A 73 -1.06 0.55 -3.34
CA ARG A 73 -2.16 -0.07 -4.11
C ARG A 73 -1.87 -1.51 -4.52
N SER A 74 -0.63 -1.81 -4.89
CA SER A 74 -0.21 -3.19 -5.17
C SER A 74 -0.28 -4.05 -3.90
N GLY A 75 0.08 -3.48 -2.75
CA GLY A 75 -0.10 -4.12 -1.45
C GLY A 75 -1.56 -4.49 -1.17
N GLN A 76 -2.52 -3.63 -1.53
CA GLN A 76 -3.95 -3.93 -1.39
C GLN A 76 -4.40 -5.14 -2.22
N VAL A 77 -3.83 -5.35 -3.42
CA VAL A 77 -4.13 -6.54 -4.24
C VAL A 77 -3.71 -7.81 -3.50
N PHE A 78 -2.49 -7.82 -2.93
CA PHE A 78 -1.99 -8.98 -2.17
C PHE A 78 -2.74 -9.16 -0.84
N TYR A 79 -3.09 -8.07 -0.16
CA TYR A 79 -3.91 -8.11 1.05
C TYR A 79 -5.28 -8.74 0.80
N ASN A 80 -5.98 -8.31 -0.24
CA ASN A 80 -7.28 -8.87 -0.62
C ASN A 80 -7.17 -10.35 -1.00
N SER A 81 -6.11 -10.74 -1.73
CA SER A 81 -5.85 -12.13 -2.07
C SER A 81 -5.54 -12.99 -0.84
N LEU A 82 -4.85 -12.44 0.17
CA LEU A 82 -4.53 -13.12 1.41
C LEU A 82 -5.77 -13.26 2.31
N LEU A 83 -6.66 -12.26 2.30
CA LEU A 83 -7.89 -12.26 3.07
C LEU A 83 -8.80 -13.45 2.70
N VAL A 84 -8.88 -13.76 1.40
CA VAL A 84 -9.66 -14.91 0.90
C VAL A 84 -9.09 -16.25 1.40
N ASP A 85 -7.79 -16.33 1.69
CA ASP A 85 -7.16 -17.55 2.17
C ASP A 85 -7.31 -17.74 3.69
N VAL A 86 -7.55 -16.66 4.43
CA VAL A 86 -7.54 -16.66 5.91
C VAL A 86 -8.94 -16.65 6.51
N ALA A 87 -9.93 -16.10 5.80
CA ALA A 87 -11.30 -16.00 6.24
C ALA A 87 -12.21 -16.99 5.52
N ASP A 88 -13.14 -17.62 6.26
CA ASP A 88 -14.19 -18.45 5.68
C ASP A 88 -15.10 -17.59 4.79
N LYS A 89 -15.66 -18.21 3.74
CA LYS A 89 -16.46 -17.50 2.72
C LYS A 89 -17.60 -16.67 3.31
N ASP A 90 -18.21 -17.15 4.38
CA ASP A 90 -19.33 -16.48 5.06
C ASP A 90 -18.88 -15.33 5.98
N GLU A 91 -17.58 -15.28 6.33
CA GLU A 91 -17.01 -14.27 7.23
C GLU A 91 -16.15 -13.21 6.53
N ILE A 92 -15.78 -13.42 5.26
CA ILE A 92 -14.91 -12.50 4.50
C ILE A 92 -15.42 -11.07 4.57
N ALA A 93 -16.72 -10.85 4.38
CA ALA A 93 -17.31 -9.51 4.40
C ALA A 93 -17.18 -8.84 5.78
N LYS A 94 -17.37 -9.63 6.87
CA LYS A 94 -17.26 -9.14 8.25
C LYS A 94 -15.81 -8.84 8.61
N VAL A 95 -14.88 -9.73 8.27
CA VAL A 95 -13.44 -9.55 8.53
C VAL A 95 -12.89 -8.35 7.74
N SER A 96 -13.24 -8.25 6.47
CA SER A 96 -12.87 -7.11 5.61
C SER A 96 -13.44 -5.79 6.13
N GLY A 97 -14.74 -5.78 6.49
CA GLY A 97 -15.39 -4.59 7.04
C GLY A 97 -14.79 -4.12 8.36
N ASN A 98 -14.49 -5.05 9.29
CA ASN A 98 -13.83 -4.73 10.54
C ASN A 98 -12.39 -4.23 10.32
N GLY A 99 -11.64 -4.84 9.41
CA GLY A 99 -10.30 -4.39 9.04
C GLY A 99 -10.31 -2.97 8.48
N TRP A 100 -11.29 -2.67 7.62
CA TRP A 100 -11.47 -1.34 7.04
C TRP A 100 -11.87 -0.29 8.10
N ALA A 101 -12.76 -0.64 9.02
CA ALA A 101 -13.18 0.24 10.12
C ALA A 101 -12.00 0.58 11.05
N ILE A 102 -11.25 -0.43 11.49
CA ILE A 102 -10.06 -0.23 12.35
C ILE A 102 -8.99 0.58 11.61
N GLY A 103 -8.74 0.28 10.34
CA GLY A 103 -7.79 1.02 9.50
C GLY A 103 -8.20 2.50 9.34
N SER A 104 -9.50 2.78 9.17
CA SER A 104 -10.03 4.14 9.08
C SER A 104 -9.83 4.93 10.36
N VAL A 105 -10.08 4.31 11.52
CA VAL A 105 -9.81 4.93 12.83
C VAL A 105 -8.31 5.25 12.98
N GLY A 106 -7.43 4.31 12.64
CA GLY A 106 -5.98 4.54 12.63
C GLY A 106 -5.57 5.69 11.72
N GLY A 107 -6.15 5.77 10.52
CA GLY A 107 -5.94 6.86 9.58
C GLY A 107 -6.37 8.22 10.13
N ILE A 108 -7.54 8.29 10.78
CA ILE A 108 -8.03 9.52 11.43
C ILE A 108 -7.10 9.96 12.55
N VAL A 109 -6.65 9.02 13.39
CA VAL A 109 -5.70 9.33 14.48
C VAL A 109 -4.39 9.88 13.91
N CYS A 110 -3.83 9.25 12.88
CA CYS A 110 -2.64 9.75 12.20
C CYS A 110 -2.86 11.17 11.65
N LEU A 111 -3.99 11.40 10.99
CA LEU A 111 -4.35 12.70 10.43
C LEU A 111 -4.44 13.78 11.52
N LEU A 112 -5.04 13.48 12.66
CA LEU A 112 -5.14 14.39 13.80
C LEU A 112 -3.76 14.72 14.37
N VAL A 113 -2.88 13.73 14.53
CA VAL A 113 -1.50 13.95 15.00
C VAL A 113 -0.75 14.88 14.05
N VAL A 114 -0.83 14.64 12.76
CA VAL A 114 -0.22 15.46 11.71
C VAL A 114 -0.82 16.87 11.70
N LEU A 115 -2.14 16.99 11.83
CA LEU A 115 -2.82 18.29 11.87
C LEU A 115 -2.36 19.14 13.05
N VAL A 116 -2.31 18.56 14.25
CA VAL A 116 -1.83 19.25 15.46
C VAL A 116 -0.37 19.68 15.28
N LEU A 117 0.50 18.82 14.75
CA LEU A 117 1.89 19.12 14.49
C LEU A 117 2.05 20.37 13.59
N ILE A 118 1.30 20.41 12.50
CA ILE A 118 1.36 21.51 11.53
C ILE A 118 0.76 22.79 12.12
N GLN A 119 -0.35 22.71 12.86
CA GLN A 119 -0.99 23.86 13.49
C GLN A 119 -0.15 24.50 14.59
N LEU A 120 0.61 23.71 15.34
CA LEU A 120 1.53 24.22 16.37
C LEU A 120 2.77 24.90 15.77
N ASN A 121 3.05 24.67 14.48
CA ASN A 121 4.24 25.18 13.79
C ASN A 121 3.88 25.81 12.43
N PRO A 122 3.04 26.84 12.41
CA PRO A 122 2.52 27.41 11.18
C PRO A 122 3.63 28.00 10.31
N GLY A 123 3.58 27.69 9.02
CA GLY A 123 4.49 28.27 8.03
C GLY A 123 5.90 27.66 7.99
N ASN A 124 6.22 26.69 8.83
CA ASN A 124 7.53 26.03 8.82
C ASN A 124 7.52 24.78 7.93
N PRO A 125 8.20 24.79 6.76
CA PRO A 125 8.21 23.66 5.81
C PRO A 125 8.77 22.36 6.40
N PHE A 126 9.63 22.44 7.42
CA PHE A 126 10.21 21.29 8.07
C PHE A 126 9.12 20.38 8.67
N TYR A 127 8.13 20.96 9.37
CA TYR A 127 7.06 20.17 10.00
C TYR A 127 6.09 19.58 8.99
N ILE A 128 5.92 20.24 7.84
CA ILE A 128 5.15 19.66 6.71
C ILE A 128 5.87 18.40 6.18
N ARG A 129 7.19 18.45 6.02
CA ARG A 129 7.98 17.29 5.61
C ARG A 129 8.02 16.20 6.70
N LEU A 130 8.16 16.60 7.96
CA LEU A 130 8.17 15.69 9.11
C LEU A 130 6.85 14.90 9.22
N SER A 131 5.73 15.49 8.82
CA SER A 131 4.43 14.79 8.80
C SER A 131 4.44 13.54 7.91
N LEU A 132 5.22 13.55 6.83
CA LEU A 132 5.36 12.38 5.93
C LEU A 132 6.13 11.24 6.60
N VAL A 133 7.16 11.57 7.39
CA VAL A 133 7.89 10.57 8.20
C VAL A 133 6.96 9.97 9.28
N ILE A 134 6.20 10.81 9.96
CA ILE A 134 5.22 10.36 10.96
C ILE A 134 4.20 9.42 10.31
N THR A 135 3.68 9.76 9.14
CA THR A 135 2.76 8.91 8.39
C THR A 135 3.41 7.57 8.02
N ALA A 136 4.67 7.57 7.54
CA ALA A 136 5.40 6.36 7.22
C ALA A 136 5.63 5.46 8.45
N VAL A 137 6.01 6.06 9.59
CA VAL A 137 6.18 5.34 10.87
C VAL A 137 4.85 4.77 11.35
N PHE A 138 3.77 5.56 11.29
CA PHE A 138 2.43 5.10 11.64
C PHE A 138 2.01 3.90 10.78
N TYR A 139 2.21 4.00 9.47
CA TYR A 139 1.93 2.90 8.56
C TYR A 139 2.76 1.65 8.90
N ALA A 140 4.07 1.81 9.16
CA ALA A 140 4.93 0.70 9.57
C ALA A 140 4.43 0.02 10.86
N LEU A 141 4.13 0.80 11.91
CA LEU A 141 3.67 0.28 13.19
C LEU A 141 2.36 -0.50 13.06
N PHE A 142 1.39 0.03 12.32
CA PHE A 142 0.10 -0.63 12.15
C PHE A 142 0.14 -1.79 11.13
N ALA A 143 1.17 -1.87 10.28
CA ALA A 143 1.38 -3.03 9.42
C ALA A 143 2.00 -4.23 10.15
N ILE A 144 2.78 -4.02 11.23
CA ILE A 144 3.44 -5.09 11.99
C ILE A 144 2.49 -6.20 12.43
N PRO A 145 1.32 -5.94 13.06
CA PRO A 145 0.41 -6.99 13.49
C PRO A 145 -0.04 -7.91 12.35
N ALA A 146 -0.30 -7.34 11.17
CA ALA A 146 -0.68 -8.13 10.00
C ALA A 146 0.42 -9.13 9.62
N PHE A 147 1.69 -8.73 9.69
CA PHE A 147 2.81 -9.62 9.37
C PHE A 147 3.14 -10.63 10.47
N LEU A 148 2.84 -10.32 11.73
CA LEU A 148 3.08 -11.25 12.84
C LEU A 148 1.98 -12.31 12.97
N TRP A 149 0.72 -11.92 12.80
CA TRP A 149 -0.43 -12.79 13.13
C TRP A 149 -0.99 -13.53 11.93
N ILE A 150 -0.91 -12.98 10.73
CA ILE A 150 -1.43 -13.67 9.55
C ILE A 150 -0.47 -14.81 9.17
N LYS A 151 -0.97 -16.04 9.25
CA LYS A 151 -0.26 -17.24 8.78
C LYS A 151 -0.66 -17.53 7.35
N GLU A 152 0.31 -17.64 6.47
CA GLU A 152 0.10 -18.04 5.08
C GLU A 152 -0.26 -19.53 5.05
N GLN A 153 -1.50 -19.84 4.63
CA GLN A 153 -2.01 -21.22 4.56
C GLN A 153 -2.08 -21.74 3.13
N HIS A 154 -1.78 -20.88 2.16
CA HIS A 154 -2.02 -21.21 0.76
C HIS A 154 -0.92 -22.11 0.18
N ARG A 155 -1.36 -23.21 -0.50
CA ARG A 155 -0.48 -24.01 -1.33
C ARG A 155 -0.44 -23.38 -2.73
N PRO A 156 0.74 -23.23 -3.35
CA PRO A 156 0.84 -22.68 -4.70
C PRO A 156 -0.02 -23.49 -5.66
N GLN A 157 -0.84 -22.80 -6.46
CA GLN A 157 -1.60 -23.49 -7.50
C GLN A 157 -0.65 -24.06 -8.54
N LYS A 158 -0.90 -25.33 -8.94
CA LYS A 158 -0.10 -25.97 -9.99
C LYS A 158 -0.27 -25.18 -11.31
N ARG A 159 0.83 -24.82 -11.92
CA ARG A 159 0.84 -24.29 -13.28
C ARG A 159 0.47 -25.40 -14.25
N ASP A 160 -0.70 -25.31 -14.87
CA ASP A 160 -1.09 -26.18 -15.99
C ASP A 160 -0.41 -25.77 -17.30
N GLY A 161 0.91 -25.49 -17.27
CA GLY A 161 1.68 -25.10 -18.46
C GLY A 161 1.35 -23.72 -19.05
N LYS A 162 0.38 -22.98 -18.49
CA LYS A 162 -0.01 -21.65 -18.99
C LYS A 162 0.98 -20.58 -18.53
N SER A 163 1.35 -19.66 -19.42
CA SER A 163 2.12 -18.47 -19.07
C SER A 163 1.29 -17.56 -18.15
N LEU A 164 1.96 -16.88 -17.19
CA LEU A 164 1.34 -15.87 -16.30
C LEU A 164 0.59 -14.80 -17.11
N PHE A 165 1.13 -14.43 -18.25
CA PHE A 165 0.54 -13.46 -19.18
C PHE A 165 -0.83 -13.94 -19.69
N LYS A 166 -0.93 -15.21 -20.11
CA LYS A 166 -2.19 -15.78 -20.63
C LYS A 166 -3.25 -15.87 -19.54
N VAL A 167 -2.87 -16.22 -18.32
CA VAL A 167 -3.78 -16.29 -17.16
C VAL A 167 -4.27 -14.90 -16.74
N ALA A 168 -3.41 -13.88 -16.80
CA ALA A 168 -3.77 -12.51 -16.46
C ALA A 168 -4.78 -11.89 -17.45
N ILE A 169 -4.79 -12.33 -18.72
CA ILE A 169 -5.71 -11.82 -19.76
C ILE A 169 -7.04 -12.59 -19.77
N GLU A 170 -7.04 -13.88 -19.40
CA GLU A 170 -8.25 -14.72 -19.36
C GLU A 170 -9.15 -14.44 -18.13
N ARG A 171 -8.75 -13.56 -17.20
CA ARG A 171 -9.49 -13.06 -16.04
C ARG A 171 -10.09 -11.67 -16.27
#